data_ef01b0f8e832f7550bd117f36e7b19dc
#
_entry.id   ef01b0f8e832f7550bd117f36e7b19dc
#
_cell.length_a   1.000
_cell.length_b   1.000
_cell.length_c   1.000
_cell.angle_alpha   90.00
_cell.angle_beta   90.00
_cell.angle_gamma   90.00
#
_symmetry.space_group_name_H-M   'P 1'
#
loop_
_entity.id
_entity.type
_entity.pdbx_description
1 polymer ?
#
loop_
_entity_poly.entity_id
_entity_poly.type
_entity_poly.pdbx_seq_one_letter_code
_entity_poly.pdbx_strand_id
1 'polypeptide(L)'
;MNQEKIGKFILECRKEKNLTQTELAEKLDVTDKSISNWENGRNMPDLSLFRPLCEILDISINDLISGEKISKDKYQEILEKNIISTIDYTNKRILIKNNIIGFLFLTFGIIITIICS
;
A
#
# COMPACT_ATOMS: atom_id res chain seq x y z
N MET A 1 -8.85 -9.22 -2.96
CA MET A 1 -8.96 -8.50 -4.25
C MET A 1 -10.35 -8.72 -4.85
N ASN A 2 -10.98 -7.68 -5.32
CA ASN A 2 -12.28 -7.78 -5.99
C ASN A 2 -12.08 -7.80 -7.51
N GLN A 3 -12.24 -8.95 -8.10
CA GLN A 3 -11.98 -9.21 -9.53
C GLN A 3 -12.89 -8.39 -10.45
N GLU A 4 -14.16 -8.22 -10.10
CA GLU A 4 -15.10 -7.40 -10.86
C GLU A 4 -14.74 -5.91 -10.81
N LYS A 5 -14.39 -5.42 -9.63
CA LYS A 5 -13.98 -4.03 -9.42
C LYS A 5 -12.69 -3.70 -10.18
N ILE A 6 -11.72 -4.61 -10.13
CA ILE A 6 -10.46 -4.48 -10.86
C ILE A 6 -10.71 -4.48 -12.37
N GLY A 7 -11.57 -5.36 -12.85
CA GLY A 7 -11.92 -5.42 -14.26
C GLY A 7 -12.55 -4.12 -14.78
N LYS A 8 -13.50 -3.56 -14.05
CA LYS A 8 -14.10 -2.25 -14.36
C LYS A 8 -13.05 -1.14 -14.38
N PHE A 9 -12.14 -1.19 -13.43
CA PHE A 9 -11.07 -0.19 -13.34
C PHE A 9 -10.12 -0.27 -14.54
N ILE A 10 -9.75 -1.47 -14.98
CA ILE A 10 -8.96 -1.67 -16.19
C ILE A 10 -9.67 -1.08 -17.41
N LEU A 11 -10.97 -1.34 -17.56
CA LEU A 11 -11.79 -0.79 -18.63
C LEU A 11 -11.76 0.74 -18.63
N GLU A 12 -12.00 1.36 -17.50
CA GLU A 12 -12.02 2.81 -17.33
C GLU A 12 -10.67 3.43 -17.67
N CYS A 13 -9.58 2.87 -17.14
CA CYS A 13 -8.22 3.34 -17.40
C CYS A 13 -7.84 3.18 -18.88
N ARG A 14 -8.24 2.08 -19.49
CA ARG A 14 -8.03 1.86 -20.93
C ARG A 14 -8.72 2.93 -21.76
N LYS A 15 -9.97 3.23 -21.45
CA LYS A 15 -10.74 4.27 -22.14
C LYS A 15 -10.15 5.66 -21.94
N GLU A 16 -9.67 5.97 -20.74
CA GLU A 16 -8.97 7.23 -20.46
C GLU A 16 -7.72 7.42 -21.34
N LYS A 17 -7.04 6.33 -21.65
CA LYS A 17 -5.87 6.33 -22.55
C LYS A 17 -6.25 6.24 -24.03
N ASN A 18 -7.53 6.24 -24.36
CA ASN A 18 -8.05 6.13 -25.73
C ASN A 18 -7.56 4.87 -26.44
N LEU A 19 -7.40 3.78 -25.69
CA LEU A 19 -6.99 2.49 -26.25
C LEU A 19 -8.19 1.59 -26.44
N THR A 20 -8.21 0.87 -27.59
CA THR A 20 -9.15 -0.22 -27.80
C THR A 20 -8.65 -1.48 -27.05
N GLN A 21 -9.52 -2.46 -26.87
CA GLN A 21 -9.12 -3.75 -26.31
C GLN A 21 -8.01 -4.40 -27.13
N THR A 22 -8.12 -4.34 -28.45
CA THR A 22 -7.11 -4.86 -29.37
C THR A 22 -5.77 -4.16 -29.23
N GLU A 23 -5.78 -2.82 -29.14
CA GLU A 23 -4.56 -2.03 -28.95
C GLU A 23 -3.87 -2.35 -27.63
N LEU A 24 -4.63 -2.46 -26.54
CA LEU A 24 -4.08 -2.84 -25.24
C LEU A 24 -3.50 -4.27 -25.29
N ALA A 25 -4.22 -5.18 -25.94
CA ALA A 25 -3.78 -6.57 -26.10
C ALA A 25 -2.45 -6.66 -26.87
N GLU A 26 -2.32 -5.89 -27.96
CA GLU A 26 -1.08 -5.82 -28.72
C GLU A 26 0.09 -5.32 -27.89
N LYS A 27 -0.13 -4.27 -27.10
CA LYS A 27 0.91 -3.70 -26.22
C LYS A 27 1.37 -4.66 -25.14
N LEU A 28 0.48 -5.54 -24.68
CA LEU A 28 0.78 -6.55 -23.63
C LEU A 28 1.17 -7.91 -24.20
N ASP A 29 1.13 -8.07 -25.51
CA ASP A 29 1.35 -9.36 -26.18
C ASP A 29 0.40 -10.47 -25.67
N VAL A 30 -0.87 -10.11 -25.56
CA VAL A 30 -1.96 -11.03 -25.18
C VAL A 30 -3.07 -10.92 -26.22
N THR A 31 -4.11 -11.75 -26.07
CA THR A 31 -5.27 -11.69 -26.96
C THR A 31 -6.27 -10.64 -26.47
N ASP A 32 -7.04 -10.08 -27.39
CA ASP A 32 -8.14 -9.16 -27.06
C ASP A 32 -9.22 -9.87 -26.22
N LYS A 33 -9.40 -11.17 -26.40
CA LYS A 33 -10.26 -11.99 -25.55
C LYS A 33 -9.80 -12.00 -24.09
N SER A 34 -8.49 -12.03 -23.84
CA SER A 34 -7.93 -11.92 -22.51
C SER A 34 -8.30 -10.59 -21.87
N ILE A 35 -8.14 -9.49 -22.58
CA ILE A 35 -8.53 -8.15 -22.10
C ILE A 35 -10.02 -8.12 -21.78
N SER A 36 -10.86 -8.63 -22.67
CA SER A 36 -12.31 -8.71 -22.46
C SER A 36 -12.67 -9.51 -21.19
N ASN A 37 -12.01 -10.62 -20.97
CA ASN A 37 -12.22 -11.45 -19.78
C ASN A 37 -11.84 -10.72 -18.50
N TRP A 38 -10.72 -9.98 -18.49
CA TRP A 38 -10.32 -9.18 -17.33
C TRP A 38 -11.33 -8.07 -17.03
N GLU A 39 -11.72 -7.34 -18.06
CA GLU A 39 -12.67 -6.22 -17.93
C GLU A 39 -14.06 -6.67 -17.47
N ASN A 40 -14.47 -7.88 -17.82
CA ASN A 40 -15.74 -8.48 -17.39
C ASN A 40 -15.64 -9.23 -16.06
N GLY A 41 -14.49 -9.24 -15.43
CA GLY A 41 -14.30 -9.89 -14.13
C GLY A 41 -14.32 -11.41 -14.18
N ARG A 42 -14.10 -12.00 -15.34
CA ARG A 42 -14.09 -13.46 -15.51
C ARG A 42 -12.81 -14.11 -15.00
N ASN A 43 -11.69 -13.43 -15.20
CA ASN A 43 -10.40 -13.82 -14.66
C ASN A 43 -9.50 -12.61 -14.44
N MET A 44 -8.36 -12.81 -13.80
CA MET A 44 -7.37 -11.79 -13.54
C MET A 44 -6.20 -11.91 -14.52
N PRO A 45 -5.52 -10.81 -14.84
CA PRO A 45 -4.23 -10.88 -15.50
C PRO A 45 -3.25 -11.71 -14.67
N ASP A 46 -2.32 -12.39 -15.34
CA ASP A 46 -1.21 -13.04 -14.66
C ASP A 46 -0.33 -11.99 -13.95
N LEU A 47 0.28 -12.36 -12.83
CA LEU A 47 1.14 -11.45 -12.05
C LEU A 47 2.26 -10.83 -12.89
N SER A 48 2.80 -11.58 -13.85
CA SER A 48 3.84 -11.11 -14.77
C SER A 48 3.36 -9.94 -15.64
N LEU A 49 2.06 -9.79 -15.83
CA LEU A 49 1.45 -8.73 -16.64
C LEU A 49 1.06 -7.48 -15.83
N PHE A 50 1.09 -7.55 -14.50
CA PHE A 50 0.69 -6.42 -13.65
C PHE A 50 1.54 -5.18 -13.90
N ARG A 51 2.86 -5.33 -13.92
CA ARG A 51 3.77 -4.20 -14.15
C ARG A 51 3.61 -3.58 -15.55
N PRO A 52 3.68 -4.37 -16.66
CA PRO A 52 3.45 -3.81 -18.00
C PRO A 52 2.08 -3.15 -18.14
N LEU A 53 1.03 -3.76 -17.58
CA LEU A 53 -0.32 -3.20 -17.62
C LEU A 53 -0.38 -1.85 -16.92
N CYS A 54 0.21 -1.74 -15.74
CA CYS A 54 0.26 -0.50 -14.98
C CYS A 54 1.05 0.59 -15.71
N GLU A 55 2.15 0.23 -16.35
CA GLU A 55 2.95 1.17 -17.15
C GLU A 55 2.16 1.72 -18.35
N ILE A 56 1.45 0.86 -19.07
CA ILE A 56 0.65 1.26 -20.23
C ILE A 56 -0.53 2.16 -19.80
N LEU A 57 -1.20 1.81 -18.72
CA LEU A 57 -2.36 2.54 -18.21
C LEU A 57 -1.98 3.74 -17.34
N ASP A 58 -0.69 3.92 -17.03
CA ASP A 58 -0.19 4.99 -16.15
C ASP A 58 -0.86 4.99 -14.78
N ILE A 59 -0.89 3.84 -14.16
CA ILE A 59 -1.42 3.63 -12.82
C ILE A 59 -0.39 2.89 -11.97
N SER A 60 -0.54 2.97 -10.65
CA SER A 60 0.29 2.18 -9.75
C SER A 60 -0.26 0.76 -9.58
N ILE A 61 0.59 -0.16 -9.12
CA ILE A 61 0.15 -1.52 -8.79
C ILE A 61 -0.90 -1.49 -7.66
N ASN A 62 -0.75 -0.58 -6.71
CA ASN A 62 -1.71 -0.40 -5.62
C ASN A 62 -3.08 0.04 -6.15
N ASP A 63 -3.12 0.95 -7.13
CA ASP A 63 -4.36 1.34 -7.80
C ASP A 63 -5.02 0.15 -8.47
N LEU A 64 -4.25 -0.65 -9.19
CA LEU A 64 -4.77 -1.84 -9.88
C LEU A 64 -5.35 -2.85 -8.90
N ILE A 65 -4.64 -3.17 -7.84
CA ILE A 65 -5.07 -4.14 -6.82
C ILE A 65 -6.32 -3.64 -6.08
N SER A 66 -6.39 -2.33 -5.82
CA SER A 66 -7.53 -1.69 -5.17
C SER A 66 -8.74 -1.55 -6.08
N GLY A 67 -8.52 -1.57 -7.41
CA GLY A 67 -9.57 -1.34 -8.40
C GLY A 67 -10.07 0.10 -8.43
N GLU A 68 -9.26 1.04 -7.99
CA GLU A 68 -9.57 2.48 -7.98
C GLU A 68 -8.28 3.29 -7.93
N LYS A 69 -8.34 4.51 -8.47
CA LYS A 69 -7.23 5.45 -8.30
C LYS A 69 -7.19 5.92 -6.85
N ILE A 70 -6.12 5.59 -6.17
CA ILE A 70 -5.89 6.09 -4.81
C ILE A 70 -5.29 7.48 -4.95
N SER A 71 -6.01 8.52 -4.48
CA SER A 71 -5.50 9.87 -4.46
C SER A 71 -4.25 9.93 -3.58
N LYS A 72 -3.30 10.82 -3.91
CA LYS A 72 -2.10 11.04 -3.09
C LYS A 72 -2.47 11.26 -1.62
N ASP A 73 -3.52 12.02 -1.38
CA ASP A 73 -4.00 12.34 -0.04
C ASP A 73 -4.51 11.09 0.69
N LYS A 74 -5.29 10.25 0.00
CA LYS A 74 -5.79 9.00 0.56
C LYS A 74 -4.67 8.00 0.79
N TYR A 75 -3.70 7.94 -0.11
CA TYR A 75 -2.52 7.08 0.04
C TYR A 75 -1.67 7.51 1.24
N GLN A 76 -1.44 8.81 1.41
CA GLN A 76 -0.75 9.35 2.57
C GLN A 76 -1.51 9.09 3.86
N GLU A 77 -2.83 9.26 3.86
CA GLU A 77 -3.68 8.95 5.01
C GLU A 77 -3.56 7.49 5.43
N ILE A 78 -3.59 6.56 4.49
CA ILE A 78 -3.42 5.13 4.76
C ILE A 78 -2.02 4.84 5.30
N LEU A 79 -0.98 5.42 4.69
CA LEU A 79 0.40 5.29 5.15
C LEU A 79 0.58 5.87 6.55
N GLU A 80 0.04 7.07 6.79
CA GLU A 80 0.09 7.73 8.10
C GLU A 80 -0.60 6.90 9.17
N LYS A 81 -1.77 6.35 8.89
CA LYS A 81 -2.46 5.44 9.80
C LYS A 81 -1.62 4.22 10.15
N ASN A 82 -1.01 3.60 9.15
CA ASN A 82 -0.16 2.42 9.37
C ASN A 82 1.12 2.77 10.12
N ILE A 83 1.74 3.90 9.81
CA ILE A 83 2.94 4.40 10.49
C ILE A 83 2.61 4.80 11.93
N ILE A 84 1.53 5.54 12.15
CA ILE A 84 1.09 5.97 13.50
C ILE A 84 0.79 4.76 14.36
N SER A 85 0.08 3.77 13.85
CA SER A 85 -0.20 2.52 14.54
C SER A 85 1.09 1.78 14.95
N THR A 86 2.08 1.74 14.07
CA THR A 86 3.39 1.14 14.34
C THR A 86 4.21 1.95 15.34
N ILE A 87 4.21 3.26 15.21
CA ILE A 87 4.90 4.21 16.11
C ILE A 87 4.29 4.13 17.51
N ASP A 88 2.99 4.12 17.64
CA ASP A 88 2.30 4.02 18.95
C ASP A 88 2.69 2.74 19.70
N TYR A 89 2.76 1.62 18.99
CA TYR A 89 3.20 0.36 19.58
C TYR A 89 4.67 0.41 20.01
N THR A 90 5.54 1.00 19.21
CA THR A 90 6.95 1.17 19.51
C THR A 90 7.17 2.18 20.64
N ASN A 91 6.45 3.29 20.64
CA ASN A 91 6.51 4.32 21.68
C ASN A 91 6.07 3.79 23.04
N LYS A 92 5.06 2.95 23.11
CA LYS A 92 4.67 2.28 24.36
C LYS A 92 5.80 1.45 24.94
N ARG A 93 6.53 0.70 24.11
CA ARG A 93 7.70 -0.07 24.54
C ARG A 93 8.84 0.82 25.02
N ILE A 94 9.12 1.91 24.31
CA ILE A 94 10.18 2.87 24.66
C ILE A 94 9.83 3.60 25.96
N LEU A 95 8.60 4.04 26.15
CA LEU A 95 8.13 4.71 27.38
C LEU A 95 8.25 3.79 28.58
N ILE A 96 7.90 2.53 28.48
CA ILE A 96 8.05 1.55 29.56
C ILE A 96 9.54 1.37 29.91
N LYS A 97 10.42 1.23 28.92
CA LYS A 97 11.86 1.15 29.12
C LYS A 97 12.42 2.40 29.78
N ASN A 98 12.04 3.57 29.29
CA ASN A 98 12.49 4.86 29.85
C ASN A 98 12.02 5.07 31.29
N ASN A 99 10.81 4.68 31.64
CA ASN A 99 10.30 4.75 32.99
C ASN A 99 11.08 3.83 33.96
N ILE A 100 11.43 2.64 33.50
CA ILE A 100 12.25 1.70 34.31
C ILE A 100 13.67 2.28 34.51
N ILE A 101 14.29 2.81 33.44
CA ILE A 101 15.61 3.42 33.51
C ILE A 101 15.59 4.67 34.41
N GLY A 102 14.60 5.54 34.27
CA GLY A 102 14.41 6.72 35.12
C GLY A 102 14.27 6.36 36.58
N PHE A 103 13.51 5.33 36.89
CA PHE A 103 13.35 4.82 38.24
C PHE A 103 14.68 4.31 38.82
N LEU A 104 15.46 3.58 38.05
CA LEU A 104 16.79 3.10 38.44
C LEU A 104 17.76 4.26 38.72
N PHE A 105 17.76 5.29 37.89
CA PHE A 105 18.59 6.49 38.07
C PHE A 105 18.19 7.25 39.31
N LEU A 106 16.92 7.40 39.62
CA LEU A 106 16.41 8.05 40.84
C LEU A 106 16.83 7.31 42.09
N THR A 107 16.71 6.00 42.13
CA THR A 107 17.14 5.19 43.26
C THR A 107 18.64 5.23 43.45
N PHE A 108 19.41 5.19 42.39
CA PHE A 108 20.87 5.32 42.40
C PHE A 108 21.32 6.69 42.92
N GLY A 109 20.69 7.78 42.46
CA GLY A 109 20.95 9.14 42.94
C GLY A 109 20.67 9.33 44.41
N ILE A 110 19.58 8.76 44.95
CA ILE A 110 19.23 8.77 46.36
C ILE A 110 20.29 8.03 47.19
N ILE A 111 20.75 6.88 46.76
CA ILE A 111 21.78 6.07 47.42
C ILE A 111 23.11 6.85 47.46
N ILE A 112 23.52 7.49 46.39
CA ILE A 112 24.74 8.33 46.34
C ILE A 112 24.63 9.51 47.29
N THR A 113 23.48 10.18 47.37
CA THR A 113 23.27 11.31 48.28
C THR A 113 23.34 10.88 49.74
N ILE A 114 22.83 9.70 50.09
CA ILE A 114 22.90 9.12 51.44
C ILE A 114 24.34 8.73 51.78
N ILE A 115 25.09 8.17 50.84
CA ILE A 115 26.48 7.74 51.06
C ILE A 115 27.42 8.94 51.19
N CYS A 116 27.20 10.02 50.45
CA CYS A 116 28.01 11.24 50.44
C CYS A 116 27.66 12.18 51.62
N SER A 117 26.63 11.89 52.35
CA SER A 117 26.27 12.66 53.58
C SER A 117 26.88 12.02 54.79
#